data_7bfadd4392957065829fcd9a2d3bdb94
#
_entry.id   7bfadd4392957065829fcd9a2d3bdb94
#
_cell.length_a   1.000
_cell.length_b   1.000
_cell.length_c   1.000
_cell.angle_alpha   90.00
_cell.angle_beta   90.00
_cell.angle_gamma   90.00
#
_symmetry.space_group_name_H-M   'P 1'
#
loop_
_entity.id
_entity.type
_entity.pdbx_description
1 polymer ?
#
loop_
_entity_poly.entity_id
_entity_poly.type
_entity_poly.pdbx_seq_one_letter_code
_entity_poly.pdbx_strand_id
1 'polypeptide(L)'
;MKFDNRSLSLAGTENYRTERRPAITYPGTETVEWYGYRRHNFELEGRKGFIVEPPNPAPGLPWHWCAQWAEAFVPRTPALKLLDRGFHHVHMDVFDTYLNKEGVAVLEKFYRMLMDLGFYPKGVMTGMSYGGLISFRWAAEHPETVAAIYADAPVCDLGFGLESNADTAPELREHFAQEAVKRAAAYGVKIEELSSHPLSPNNNVRPIAEAKIPIYCIRSGQDQSVIPGRNIDVFSKRLKEAGGVIEILDRPLYGHHPHGLDDPQPLVDFILRNYPF
;
A
#
# COMPACT_ATOMS: atom_id res chain seq x y z
N MET A 1 -1.16 -34.48 44.06
CA MET A 1 -0.59 -33.12 44.20
C MET A 1 -1.72 -32.11 44.11
N LYS A 2 -2.09 -31.47 45.23
CA LYS A 2 -3.09 -30.42 45.25
C LYS A 2 -2.37 -29.13 44.86
N PHE A 3 -2.78 -28.53 43.73
CA PHE A 3 -2.34 -27.17 43.39
C PHE A 3 -2.98 -26.19 44.37
N ASP A 4 -2.14 -25.52 45.16
CA ASP A 4 -2.53 -24.48 46.09
C ASP A 4 -2.80 -23.20 45.29
N ASN A 5 -4.09 -22.85 45.17
CA ASN A 5 -4.58 -21.62 44.54
C ASN A 5 -4.38 -20.43 45.48
N ARG A 6 -3.17 -20.17 45.94
CA ARG A 6 -2.87 -18.89 46.59
C ARG A 6 -2.73 -17.82 45.55
N SER A 7 -3.74 -16.96 45.55
CA SER A 7 -3.77 -15.64 44.93
C SER A 7 -2.39 -15.10 44.61
N LEU A 8 -2.06 -15.07 43.30
CA LEU A 8 -1.10 -14.10 42.78
C LEU A 8 -1.72 -12.72 43.09
N SER A 9 -1.24 -12.12 44.17
CA SER A 9 -1.53 -10.73 44.49
C SER A 9 -1.10 -9.89 43.30
N LEU A 10 -2.07 -9.27 42.61
CA LEU A 10 -1.86 -8.24 41.61
C LEU A 10 -1.38 -6.92 42.24
N ALA A 11 -0.62 -7.01 43.34
CA ALA A 11 0.07 -5.87 43.97
C ALA A 11 1.19 -5.43 43.00
N GLY A 12 0.87 -4.49 42.14
CA GLY A 12 1.77 -3.91 41.13
C GLY A 12 1.02 -3.38 39.91
N THR A 13 -0.27 -3.70 39.75
CA THR A 13 -1.08 -3.18 38.66
C THR A 13 -1.70 -1.81 38.92
N GLU A 14 -1.59 -1.27 40.15
CA GLU A 14 -2.19 0.01 40.51
C GLU A 14 -1.43 1.23 39.95
N ASN A 15 -0.27 1.04 39.36
CA ASN A 15 0.53 2.12 38.75
C ASN A 15 0.56 2.13 37.23
N TYR A 16 -0.15 1.26 36.55
CA TYR A 16 -0.52 1.55 35.17
C TYR A 16 -1.64 2.61 35.21
N ARG A 17 -1.26 3.84 35.53
CA ARG A 17 -1.97 5.00 35.03
C ARG A 17 -2.02 4.76 33.51
N THR A 18 -3.20 4.43 33.01
CA THR A 18 -3.57 4.68 31.63
C THR A 18 -3.42 6.19 31.49
N GLU A 19 -2.21 6.64 31.14
CA GLU A 19 -2.04 8.00 30.63
C GLU A 19 -3.01 8.03 29.46
N ARG A 20 -4.12 8.75 29.64
CA ARG A 20 -5.05 9.00 28.54
C ARG A 20 -4.20 9.72 27.52
N ARG A 21 -3.83 9.00 26.46
CA ARG A 21 -3.20 9.64 25.31
C ARG A 21 -4.08 10.81 24.94
N PRO A 22 -3.52 12.00 24.66
CA PRO A 22 -4.32 13.09 24.16
C PRO A 22 -5.11 12.56 22.95
N ALA A 23 -6.41 12.88 22.92
CA ALA A 23 -7.26 12.49 21.81
C ALA A 23 -6.63 13.02 20.51
N ILE A 24 -6.47 12.16 19.51
CA ILE A 24 -5.96 12.59 18.19
C ILE A 24 -6.99 13.55 17.60
N THR A 25 -6.54 14.74 17.22
CA THR A 25 -7.36 15.64 16.41
C THR A 25 -7.10 15.34 14.94
N TYR A 26 -7.97 14.54 14.35
CA TYR A 26 -7.87 14.20 12.94
C TYR A 26 -8.09 15.42 12.05
N PRO A 27 -7.40 15.51 10.89
CA PRO A 27 -7.62 16.60 9.94
C PRO A 27 -8.98 16.49 9.26
N GLY A 28 -9.46 17.62 8.74
CA GLY A 28 -10.69 17.70 7.92
C GLY A 28 -11.90 18.18 8.70
N THR A 29 -12.94 18.47 7.94
CA THR A 29 -14.21 19.04 8.43
C THR A 29 -15.37 18.05 8.29
N GLU A 30 -15.17 16.94 7.63
CA GLU A 30 -16.19 15.94 7.35
C GLU A 30 -15.79 14.60 7.95
N THR A 31 -16.72 14.04 8.72
CA THR A 31 -16.58 12.69 9.27
C THR A 31 -17.79 11.87 8.83
N VAL A 32 -17.52 10.72 8.20
CA VAL A 32 -18.55 9.82 7.68
C VAL A 32 -18.34 8.40 8.20
N GLU A 33 -19.39 7.59 8.15
CA GLU A 33 -19.27 6.15 8.42
C GLU A 33 -18.68 5.45 7.18
N TRP A 34 -17.73 4.54 7.41
CA TRP A 34 -17.07 3.74 6.37
C TRP A 34 -16.89 2.30 6.87
N TYR A 35 -17.69 1.37 6.38
CA TYR A 35 -17.69 -0.04 6.81
C TYR A 35 -17.84 -0.23 8.33
N GLY A 36 -18.61 0.64 9.01
CA GLY A 36 -18.79 0.62 10.46
C GLY A 36 -17.71 1.37 11.25
N TYR A 37 -16.73 1.97 10.58
CA TYR A 37 -15.68 2.79 11.19
C TYR A 37 -15.87 4.26 10.90
N ARG A 38 -15.25 5.12 11.68
CA ARG A 38 -15.26 6.56 11.47
C ARG A 38 -14.15 6.98 10.53
N ARG A 39 -14.51 7.63 9.42
CA ARG A 39 -13.60 8.14 8.40
C ARG A 39 -13.60 9.65 8.39
N HIS A 40 -12.42 10.25 8.49
CA HIS A 40 -12.18 11.69 8.42
C HIS A 40 -11.66 12.05 7.04
N ASN A 41 -12.47 12.78 6.27
CA ASN A 41 -12.08 13.28 4.96
C ASN A 41 -11.38 14.63 5.11
N PHE A 42 -10.31 14.83 4.36
CA PHE A 42 -9.57 16.10 4.32
C PHE A 42 -9.09 16.40 2.91
N GLU A 43 -8.62 17.62 2.73
CA GLU A 43 -7.94 18.07 1.53
C GLU A 43 -6.53 18.53 1.89
N LEU A 44 -5.53 18.11 1.10
CA LEU A 44 -4.15 18.50 1.23
C LEU A 44 -3.61 18.83 -0.17
N GLU A 45 -3.07 20.04 -0.36
CA GLU A 45 -2.58 20.51 -1.65
C GLU A 45 -3.61 20.39 -2.78
N GLY A 46 -4.89 20.66 -2.49
CA GLY A 46 -5.99 20.56 -3.45
C GLY A 46 -6.39 19.11 -3.80
N ARG A 47 -5.88 18.11 -3.08
CA ARG A 47 -6.12 16.68 -3.31
C ARG A 47 -6.84 16.05 -2.14
N LYS A 48 -7.74 15.11 -2.43
CA LYS A 48 -8.55 14.44 -1.43
C LYS A 48 -7.74 13.33 -0.73
N GLY A 49 -7.87 13.28 0.58
CA GLY A 49 -7.35 12.20 1.40
C GLY A 49 -8.32 11.84 2.50
N PHE A 50 -8.05 10.74 3.17
CA PHE A 50 -8.81 10.35 4.36
C PHE A 50 -7.98 9.55 5.36
N ILE A 51 -8.43 9.57 6.60
CA ILE A 51 -7.99 8.69 7.68
C ILE A 51 -9.22 8.00 8.25
N VAL A 52 -9.18 6.66 8.34
CA VAL A 52 -10.16 5.87 9.08
C VAL A 52 -9.55 5.51 10.43
N GLU A 53 -10.25 5.88 11.49
CA GLU A 53 -9.80 5.59 12.85
C GLU A 53 -10.22 4.18 13.29
N PRO A 54 -9.34 3.42 13.92
CA PRO A 54 -9.72 2.15 14.53
C PRO A 54 -10.53 2.38 15.81
N PRO A 55 -11.44 1.45 16.20
CA PRO A 55 -12.21 1.57 17.43
C PRO A 55 -11.34 1.72 18.68
N ASN A 56 -10.21 1.04 18.69
CA ASN A 56 -9.22 1.07 19.76
C ASN A 56 -7.81 1.17 19.13
N PRO A 57 -7.26 2.40 18.98
CA PRO A 57 -5.94 2.57 18.41
C PRO A 57 -4.86 1.80 19.17
N ALA A 58 -4.06 1.01 18.47
CA ALA A 58 -2.96 0.29 19.06
C ALA A 58 -1.84 1.25 19.50
N PRO A 59 -1.02 0.87 20.53
CA PRO A 59 0.15 1.64 20.94
C PRO A 59 1.06 1.96 19.74
N GLY A 60 1.59 3.19 19.69
CA GLY A 60 2.43 3.63 18.57
C GLY A 60 1.67 4.07 17.32
N LEU A 61 0.34 3.96 17.30
CA LEU A 61 -0.52 4.36 16.18
C LEU A 61 -0.06 3.77 14.85
N PRO A 62 -0.05 2.43 14.71
CA PRO A 62 0.28 1.78 13.46
C PRO A 62 -0.73 2.16 12.37
N TRP A 63 -0.31 2.12 11.11
CA TRP A 63 -1.14 2.53 10.01
C TRP A 63 -0.91 1.72 8.74
N HIS A 64 -1.96 1.63 7.96
CA HIS A 64 -2.06 0.93 6.70
C HIS A 64 -2.49 1.91 5.61
N TRP A 65 -1.68 2.02 4.57
CA TRP A 65 -1.87 2.96 3.48
C TRP A 65 -2.36 2.25 2.22
N CYS A 66 -3.59 2.50 1.79
CA CYS A 66 -4.04 2.11 0.46
C CYS A 66 -3.55 3.14 -0.56
N ALA A 67 -2.58 2.77 -1.38
CA ALA A 67 -1.93 3.69 -2.31
C ALA A 67 -2.87 4.19 -3.42
N GLN A 68 -3.77 3.32 -3.91
CA GLN A 68 -4.80 3.66 -4.88
C GLN A 68 -5.97 2.68 -4.80
N TRP A 69 -7.13 3.06 -5.32
CA TRP A 69 -8.37 2.27 -5.34
C TRP A 69 -8.91 1.96 -3.93
N ALA A 70 -8.84 2.96 -3.04
CA ALA A 70 -9.12 2.81 -1.62
C ALA A 70 -10.55 2.36 -1.28
N GLU A 71 -11.49 2.47 -2.22
CA GLU A 71 -12.87 1.99 -2.09
C GLU A 71 -13.11 0.63 -2.79
N ALA A 72 -12.09 0.12 -3.51
CA ALA A 72 -12.26 -1.11 -4.26
C ALA A 72 -11.82 -2.34 -3.44
N PHE A 73 -12.62 -3.40 -3.49
CA PHE A 73 -12.31 -4.71 -2.88
C PHE A 73 -11.99 -4.66 -1.38
N VAL A 74 -12.42 -3.63 -0.65
CA VAL A 74 -12.07 -3.39 0.76
C VAL A 74 -12.21 -4.63 1.65
N PRO A 75 -13.31 -5.41 1.62
CA PRO A 75 -13.46 -6.62 2.44
C PRO A 75 -12.48 -7.74 2.07
N ARG A 76 -11.88 -7.69 0.89
CA ARG A 76 -10.91 -8.67 0.38
C ARG A 76 -9.46 -8.28 0.65
N THR A 77 -9.23 -7.03 1.11
CA THR A 77 -7.92 -6.49 1.50
C THR A 77 -7.71 -6.61 3.01
N PRO A 78 -6.51 -6.39 3.54
CA PRO A 78 -6.29 -6.44 4.97
C PRO A 78 -6.93 -5.28 5.76
N ALA A 79 -7.50 -4.24 5.11
CA ALA A 79 -7.89 -2.99 5.72
C ALA A 79 -8.82 -3.14 6.93
N LEU A 80 -9.96 -3.84 6.80
CA LEU A 80 -10.93 -3.98 7.89
C LEU A 80 -10.36 -4.76 9.07
N LYS A 81 -9.68 -5.88 8.78
CA LYS A 81 -9.07 -6.69 9.85
C LYS A 81 -7.91 -5.97 10.55
N LEU A 82 -7.21 -5.06 9.89
CA LEU A 82 -6.19 -4.23 10.53
C LEU A 82 -6.79 -3.12 11.39
N LEU A 83 -7.91 -2.51 10.96
CA LEU A 83 -8.69 -1.58 11.80
C LEU A 83 -9.14 -2.25 13.10
N ASP A 84 -9.63 -3.48 13.07
CA ASP A 84 -10.00 -4.26 14.26
C ASP A 84 -8.79 -4.51 15.19
N ARG A 85 -7.58 -4.46 14.67
CA ARG A 85 -6.32 -4.61 15.42
C ARG A 85 -5.68 -3.30 15.82
N GLY A 86 -6.38 -2.19 15.64
CA GLY A 86 -5.94 -0.87 16.07
C GLY A 86 -5.03 -0.13 15.11
N PHE A 87 -4.89 -0.60 13.86
CA PHE A 87 -4.24 0.16 12.80
C PHE A 87 -5.18 1.22 12.25
N HIS A 88 -4.66 2.40 11.96
CA HIS A 88 -5.37 3.37 11.14
C HIS A 88 -5.32 2.95 9.66
N HIS A 89 -6.36 3.28 8.90
CA HIS A 89 -6.34 3.10 7.45
C HIS A 89 -6.33 4.47 6.78
N VAL A 90 -5.40 4.69 5.87
CA VAL A 90 -5.19 6.00 5.26
C VAL A 90 -5.12 5.94 3.73
N HIS A 91 -5.48 7.04 3.09
CA HIS A 91 -5.37 7.23 1.65
C HIS A 91 -5.09 8.69 1.32
N MET A 92 -4.34 8.90 0.23
CA MET A 92 -4.10 10.20 -0.38
C MET A 92 -4.13 10.05 -1.90
N ASP A 93 -4.99 10.82 -2.56
CA ASP A 93 -5.14 10.75 -4.01
C ASP A 93 -4.01 11.50 -4.73
N VAL A 94 -3.23 10.74 -5.48
CA VAL A 94 -2.16 11.25 -6.36
C VAL A 94 -2.20 10.57 -7.73
N PHE A 95 -3.35 10.01 -8.10
CA PHE A 95 -3.50 9.15 -9.28
C PHE A 95 -3.01 9.80 -10.57
N ASP A 96 -3.44 11.04 -10.83
CA ASP A 96 -3.13 11.80 -12.05
C ASP A 96 -1.67 12.23 -12.18
N THR A 97 -0.89 12.12 -11.11
CA THR A 97 0.55 12.46 -11.11
C THR A 97 1.44 11.31 -11.58
N TYR A 98 0.89 10.09 -11.68
CA TYR A 98 1.66 8.86 -11.96
C TYR A 98 2.86 8.69 -11.00
N LEU A 99 2.76 9.28 -9.82
CA LEU A 99 3.83 9.44 -8.83
C LEU A 99 5.14 9.97 -9.44
N ASN A 100 5.05 11.01 -10.24
CA ASN A 100 6.16 11.86 -10.65
C ASN A 100 6.67 12.71 -9.46
N LYS A 101 7.55 13.66 -9.68
CA LYS A 101 8.07 14.53 -8.60
C LYS A 101 6.98 15.29 -7.84
N GLU A 102 5.93 15.73 -8.53
CA GLU A 102 4.80 16.44 -7.90
C GLU A 102 4.04 15.49 -6.97
N GLY A 103 3.71 14.30 -7.46
CA GLY A 103 3.04 13.27 -6.65
C GLY A 103 3.84 12.88 -5.42
N VAL A 104 5.15 12.70 -5.55
CA VAL A 104 6.06 12.43 -4.41
C VAL A 104 6.00 13.58 -3.40
N ALA A 105 6.09 14.83 -3.84
CA ALA A 105 6.04 15.99 -2.94
C ALA A 105 4.72 16.09 -2.17
N VAL A 106 3.58 15.73 -2.78
CA VAL A 106 2.29 15.64 -2.10
C VAL A 106 2.31 14.54 -1.03
N LEU A 107 2.81 13.35 -1.37
CA LEU A 107 2.89 12.23 -0.43
C LEU A 107 3.88 12.50 0.73
N GLU A 108 4.94 13.25 0.50
CA GLU A 108 5.85 13.70 1.57
C GLU A 108 5.15 14.63 2.57
N LYS A 109 4.30 15.55 2.07
CA LYS A 109 3.48 16.41 2.95
C LYS A 109 2.45 15.59 3.73
N PHE A 110 1.83 14.62 3.05
CA PHE A 110 0.91 13.68 3.69
C PHE A 110 1.60 12.86 4.77
N TYR A 111 2.76 12.29 4.48
CA TYR A 111 3.55 11.55 5.48
C TYR A 111 3.93 12.43 6.68
N ARG A 112 4.39 13.67 6.45
CA ARG A 112 4.68 14.62 7.54
C ARG A 112 3.46 14.89 8.41
N MET A 113 2.28 15.09 7.80
CA MET A 113 1.03 15.25 8.53
C MET A 113 0.73 14.05 9.43
N LEU A 114 0.95 12.82 8.95
CA LEU A 114 0.78 11.61 9.78
C LEU A 114 1.78 11.58 10.95
N MET A 115 3.02 12.00 10.73
CA MET A 115 4.04 12.10 11.80
C MET A 115 3.66 13.14 12.85
N ASP A 116 3.14 14.29 12.45
CA ASP A 116 2.65 15.35 13.34
C ASP A 116 1.45 14.87 14.18
N LEU A 117 0.65 13.95 13.67
CA LEU A 117 -0.42 13.26 14.40
C LEU A 117 0.10 12.17 15.37
N GLY A 118 1.40 11.88 15.34
CA GLY A 118 2.04 10.89 16.20
C GLY A 118 1.95 9.44 15.68
N PHE A 119 1.70 9.23 14.41
CA PHE A 119 1.67 7.91 13.81
C PHE A 119 3.06 7.27 13.83
N TYR A 120 3.11 5.94 13.82
CA TYR A 120 4.37 5.21 13.76
C TYR A 120 5.17 5.59 12.49
N PRO A 121 6.50 5.74 12.56
CA PRO A 121 7.29 6.21 11.42
C PRO A 121 7.22 5.33 10.17
N LYS A 122 6.80 4.08 10.29
CA LYS A 122 6.68 3.16 9.15
C LYS A 122 5.26 2.70 8.97
N GLY A 123 4.73 2.84 7.75
CA GLY A 123 3.40 2.33 7.37
C GLY A 123 3.49 1.06 6.56
N VAL A 124 2.37 0.34 6.49
CA VAL A 124 2.19 -0.77 5.55
C VAL A 124 1.51 -0.23 4.30
N MET A 125 2.02 -0.57 3.12
CA MET A 125 1.40 -0.16 1.87
C MET A 125 0.58 -1.30 1.24
N THR A 126 -0.59 -0.96 0.71
CA THR A 126 -1.35 -1.83 -0.20
C THR A 126 -1.37 -1.21 -1.59
N GLY A 127 -0.84 -1.96 -2.54
CA GLY A 127 -0.73 -1.57 -3.94
C GLY A 127 -1.46 -2.54 -4.88
N MET A 128 -2.77 -2.34 -5.09
CA MET A 128 -3.54 -3.07 -6.10
C MET A 128 -3.36 -2.39 -7.45
N SER A 129 -3.09 -3.17 -8.51
CA SER A 129 -3.02 -2.65 -9.86
C SER A 129 -2.08 -1.43 -9.95
N TYR A 130 -2.60 -0.28 -10.37
CA TYR A 130 -1.88 1.00 -10.39
C TYR A 130 -1.33 1.43 -9.02
N GLY A 131 -1.99 1.04 -7.92
CA GLY A 131 -1.46 1.25 -6.57
C GLY A 131 -0.09 0.59 -6.34
N GLY A 132 0.24 -0.44 -7.12
CA GLY A 132 1.58 -1.04 -7.14
C GLY A 132 2.64 -0.05 -7.60
N LEU A 133 2.39 0.70 -8.67
CA LEU A 133 3.29 1.76 -9.14
C LEU A 133 3.58 2.77 -8.02
N ILE A 134 2.52 3.27 -7.37
CA ILE A 134 2.65 4.24 -6.28
C ILE A 134 3.44 3.63 -5.11
N SER A 135 3.09 2.42 -4.67
CA SER A 135 3.73 1.75 -3.54
C SER A 135 5.22 1.51 -3.77
N PHE A 136 5.59 0.95 -4.92
CA PHE A 136 6.99 0.66 -5.22
C PHE A 136 7.82 1.92 -5.51
N ARG A 137 7.22 2.92 -6.15
CA ARG A 137 7.88 4.20 -6.35
C ARG A 137 8.15 4.92 -5.03
N TRP A 138 7.14 4.98 -4.14
CA TRP A 138 7.31 5.55 -2.80
C TRP A 138 8.35 4.79 -1.98
N ALA A 139 8.26 3.46 -1.94
CA ALA A 139 9.19 2.62 -1.20
C ALA A 139 10.64 2.71 -1.71
N ALA A 140 10.85 2.98 -3.00
CA ALA A 140 12.19 3.19 -3.55
C ALA A 140 12.75 4.59 -3.23
N GLU A 141 11.89 5.59 -3.07
CA GLU A 141 12.27 6.97 -2.73
C GLU A 141 12.45 7.16 -1.22
N HIS A 142 11.58 6.53 -0.41
CA HIS A 142 11.48 6.67 1.06
C HIS A 142 11.43 5.31 1.76
N PRO A 143 12.42 4.43 1.58
CA PRO A 143 12.39 3.08 2.13
C PRO A 143 12.32 3.03 3.66
N GLU A 144 12.81 4.07 4.34
CA GLU A 144 12.76 4.22 5.79
C GLU A 144 11.34 4.38 6.35
N THR A 145 10.37 4.76 5.51
CA THR A 145 8.98 5.00 5.90
C THR A 145 8.07 3.78 5.73
N VAL A 146 8.57 2.69 5.15
CA VAL A 146 7.79 1.50 4.80
C VAL A 146 8.15 0.32 5.68
N ALA A 147 7.14 -0.27 6.32
CA ALA A 147 7.28 -1.48 7.14
C ALA A 147 7.15 -2.76 6.31
N ALA A 148 6.15 -2.81 5.43
CA ALA A 148 5.87 -3.93 4.54
C ALA A 148 5.01 -3.47 3.35
N ILE A 149 4.98 -4.24 2.27
CA ILE A 149 4.13 -3.99 1.11
C ILE A 149 3.29 -5.24 0.82
N TYR A 150 1.97 -5.06 0.74
CA TYR A 150 1.07 -5.97 0.07
C TYR A 150 0.78 -5.44 -1.33
N ALA A 151 1.12 -6.20 -2.35
CA ALA A 151 0.88 -5.88 -3.76
C ALA A 151 -0.07 -6.91 -4.39
N ASP A 152 -0.96 -6.47 -5.30
CA ASP A 152 -1.90 -7.36 -5.97
C ASP A 152 -2.02 -6.98 -7.45
N ALA A 153 -1.60 -7.88 -8.32
CA ALA A 153 -1.50 -7.62 -9.76
C ALA A 153 -0.89 -6.24 -10.07
N PRO A 154 0.28 -5.90 -9.45
CA PRO A 154 0.77 -4.54 -9.39
C PRO A 154 1.37 -4.07 -10.71
N VAL A 155 1.17 -2.80 -11.05
CA VAL A 155 1.94 -2.13 -12.09
C VAL A 155 3.37 -1.92 -11.58
N CYS A 156 4.34 -2.48 -12.30
CA CYS A 156 5.77 -2.37 -12.03
C CYS A 156 6.56 -1.72 -13.16
N ASP A 157 5.89 -1.38 -14.25
CA ASP A 157 6.47 -0.75 -15.44
C ASP A 157 5.74 0.54 -15.77
N LEU A 158 6.46 1.65 -15.92
CA LEU A 158 5.87 2.90 -16.38
C LEU A 158 5.31 2.81 -17.80
N GLY A 159 5.81 1.88 -18.62
CA GLY A 159 5.29 1.61 -19.95
C GLY A 159 4.11 0.63 -19.99
N PHE A 160 3.51 0.27 -18.84
CA PHE A 160 2.42 -0.70 -18.82
C PHE A 160 1.28 -0.30 -19.76
N GLY A 161 0.67 -1.32 -20.38
CA GLY A 161 -0.42 -1.14 -21.33
C GLY A 161 0.01 -0.81 -22.78
N LEU A 162 1.27 -0.44 -23.03
CA LEU A 162 1.79 -0.23 -24.39
C LEU A 162 1.96 -1.55 -25.16
N GLU A 163 2.05 -2.66 -24.47
CA GLU A 163 2.31 -3.99 -25.03
C GLU A 163 1.06 -4.88 -24.98
N SER A 164 -0.11 -4.24 -25.07
CA SER A 164 -1.34 -4.97 -25.25
C SER A 164 -1.20 -5.89 -26.47
N ASN A 165 -1.43 -7.19 -26.27
CA ASN A 165 -1.38 -8.17 -27.33
C ASN A 165 -2.68 -8.16 -28.15
N ALA A 166 -2.76 -9.02 -29.17
CA ALA A 166 -3.95 -9.12 -30.05
C ALA A 166 -5.23 -9.51 -29.28
N ASP A 167 -5.08 -10.15 -28.11
CA ASP A 167 -6.20 -10.63 -27.28
C ASP A 167 -6.74 -9.53 -26.34
N THR A 168 -6.02 -8.42 -26.18
CA THR A 168 -6.49 -7.26 -25.38
C THR A 168 -7.63 -6.56 -26.13
N ALA A 169 -8.75 -6.33 -25.45
CA ALA A 169 -9.90 -5.64 -26.03
C ALA A 169 -9.51 -4.28 -26.64
N PRO A 170 -10.04 -3.92 -27.83
CA PRO A 170 -9.67 -2.67 -28.51
C PRO A 170 -9.82 -1.43 -27.65
N GLU A 171 -10.90 -1.34 -26.89
CA GLU A 171 -11.20 -0.20 -26.00
C GLU A 171 -10.17 -0.07 -24.88
N LEU A 172 -9.71 -1.20 -24.36
CA LEU A 172 -8.66 -1.22 -23.32
C LEU A 172 -7.31 -0.82 -23.89
N ARG A 173 -7.00 -1.22 -25.13
CA ARG A 173 -5.78 -0.79 -25.83
C ARG A 173 -5.76 0.72 -26.05
N GLU A 174 -6.88 1.28 -26.51
CA GLU A 174 -7.00 2.74 -26.71
C GLU A 174 -6.86 3.49 -25.40
N HIS A 175 -7.54 3.04 -24.34
CA HIS A 175 -7.40 3.62 -22.99
C HIS A 175 -5.94 3.63 -22.53
N PHE A 176 -5.24 2.50 -22.64
CA PHE A 176 -3.83 2.42 -22.22
C PHE A 176 -2.91 3.28 -23.06
N ALA A 177 -3.17 3.42 -24.34
CA ALA A 177 -2.40 4.31 -25.21
C ALA A 177 -2.56 5.78 -24.79
N GLN A 178 -3.78 6.21 -24.46
CA GLN A 178 -4.06 7.55 -23.97
C GLN A 178 -3.39 7.80 -22.61
N GLU A 179 -3.45 6.82 -21.71
CA GLU A 179 -2.78 6.92 -20.40
C GLU A 179 -1.25 6.94 -20.54
N ALA A 180 -0.68 6.24 -21.51
CA ALA A 180 0.77 6.29 -21.77
C ALA A 180 1.23 7.69 -22.22
N VAL A 181 0.43 8.39 -23.03
CA VAL A 181 0.70 9.79 -23.43
C VAL A 181 0.76 10.69 -22.20
N LYS A 182 -0.23 10.56 -21.30
CA LYS A 182 -0.27 11.36 -20.06
C LYS A 182 0.92 11.05 -19.13
N ARG A 183 1.27 9.76 -18.98
CA ARG A 183 2.45 9.36 -18.19
C ARG A 183 3.74 9.91 -18.77
N ALA A 184 3.93 9.80 -20.08
CA ALA A 184 5.11 10.34 -20.76
C ALA A 184 5.24 11.85 -20.53
N ALA A 185 4.13 12.58 -20.64
CA ALA A 185 4.09 14.02 -20.34
C ALA A 185 4.42 14.32 -18.87
N ALA A 186 3.87 13.52 -17.92
CA ALA A 186 4.11 13.68 -16.48
C ALA A 186 5.59 13.43 -16.10
N TYR A 187 6.30 12.60 -16.85
CA TYR A 187 7.72 12.31 -16.63
C TYR A 187 8.64 13.12 -17.54
N GLY A 188 8.10 13.91 -18.49
CA GLY A 188 8.89 14.72 -19.42
C GLY A 188 9.73 13.89 -20.41
N VAL A 189 9.24 12.71 -20.79
CA VAL A 189 9.93 11.76 -21.69
C VAL A 189 9.04 11.36 -22.87
N LYS A 190 9.61 10.66 -23.84
CA LYS A 190 8.82 10.05 -24.90
C LYS A 190 8.17 8.76 -24.42
N ILE A 191 7.11 8.32 -25.11
CA ILE A 191 6.37 7.10 -24.75
C ILE A 191 7.30 5.88 -24.75
N GLU A 192 8.17 5.77 -25.74
CA GLU A 192 9.12 4.66 -25.91
C GLU A 192 10.17 4.58 -24.78
N GLU A 193 10.36 5.67 -24.04
CA GLU A 193 11.32 5.76 -22.95
C GLU A 193 10.72 5.35 -21.59
N LEU A 194 9.38 5.18 -21.48
CA LEU A 194 8.71 4.91 -20.22
C LEU A 194 9.19 3.63 -19.55
N SER A 195 9.24 2.50 -20.28
CA SER A 195 9.68 1.21 -19.70
C SER A 195 11.16 1.21 -19.31
N SER A 196 12.00 2.00 -20.00
CA SER A 196 13.43 2.13 -19.67
C SER A 196 13.71 3.22 -18.64
N HIS A 197 12.72 4.01 -18.25
CA HIS A 197 12.89 5.13 -17.33
C HIS A 197 13.48 4.65 -15.97
N PRO A 198 14.49 5.32 -15.42
CA PRO A 198 15.16 4.91 -14.18
C PRO A 198 14.22 4.79 -12.98
N LEU A 199 13.15 5.59 -12.96
CA LEU A 199 12.14 5.57 -11.89
C LEU A 199 11.03 4.53 -12.12
N SER A 200 11.01 3.78 -13.23
CA SER A 200 10.12 2.63 -13.37
C SER A 200 10.42 1.61 -12.26
N PRO A 201 9.43 1.10 -11.50
CA PRO A 201 9.67 0.15 -10.42
C PRO A 201 10.55 -1.02 -10.82
N ASN A 202 10.36 -1.58 -12.02
CA ASN A 202 11.21 -2.64 -12.58
C ASN A 202 12.70 -2.26 -12.62
N ASN A 203 13.04 -0.98 -12.78
CA ASN A 203 14.42 -0.49 -12.91
C ASN A 203 14.97 0.06 -11.58
N ASN A 204 14.11 0.26 -10.57
CA ASN A 204 14.47 0.91 -9.30
C ASN A 204 14.19 0.02 -8.07
N VAL A 205 14.54 -1.27 -8.15
CA VAL A 205 14.32 -2.25 -7.08
C VAL A 205 15.36 -2.15 -5.95
N ARG A 206 16.54 -1.57 -6.22
CA ARG A 206 17.69 -1.62 -5.31
C ARG A 206 17.40 -0.99 -3.94
N PRO A 207 16.82 0.22 -3.81
CA PRO A 207 16.55 0.81 -2.50
C PRO A 207 15.62 -0.08 -1.64
N ILE A 208 14.61 -0.70 -2.27
CA ILE A 208 13.68 -1.64 -1.61
C ILE A 208 14.43 -2.88 -1.12
N ALA A 209 15.31 -3.43 -1.95
CA ALA A 209 16.11 -4.60 -1.63
C ALA A 209 17.11 -4.33 -0.49
N GLU A 210 17.83 -3.21 -0.53
CA GLU A 210 18.80 -2.81 0.49
C GLU A 210 18.14 -2.54 1.84
N ALA A 211 16.95 -1.91 1.83
CA ALA A 211 16.15 -1.70 3.04
C ALA A 211 15.46 -2.97 3.57
N LYS A 212 15.57 -4.11 2.84
CA LYS A 212 14.94 -5.39 3.21
C LYS A 212 13.44 -5.29 3.46
N ILE A 213 12.73 -4.42 2.72
CA ILE A 213 11.29 -4.28 2.86
C ILE A 213 10.62 -5.60 2.47
N PRO A 214 9.88 -6.25 3.37
CA PRO A 214 9.15 -7.47 3.06
C PRO A 214 7.97 -7.18 2.14
N ILE A 215 7.82 -7.99 1.10
CA ILE A 215 6.74 -7.85 0.12
C ILE A 215 5.96 -9.15 0.06
N TYR A 216 4.62 -9.05 0.11
CA TYR A 216 3.71 -10.12 -0.25
C TYR A 216 2.97 -9.71 -1.53
N CYS A 217 3.04 -10.55 -2.56
CA CYS A 217 2.41 -10.23 -3.84
C CYS A 217 1.45 -11.33 -4.28
N ILE A 218 0.25 -10.94 -4.69
CA ILE A 218 -0.66 -11.80 -5.44
C ILE A 218 -0.38 -11.59 -6.93
N ARG A 219 -0.02 -12.68 -7.61
CA ARG A 219 0.21 -12.73 -9.05
C ARG A 219 -0.98 -13.38 -9.75
N SER A 220 -1.57 -12.71 -10.71
CA SER A 220 -2.70 -13.21 -11.50
C SER A 220 -2.22 -13.62 -12.89
N GLY A 221 -2.20 -14.94 -13.17
CA GLY A 221 -1.54 -15.51 -14.36
C GLY A 221 -2.23 -15.20 -15.69
N GLN A 222 -3.56 -14.94 -15.69
CA GLN A 222 -4.35 -14.59 -16.87
C GLN A 222 -4.66 -13.10 -16.96
N ASP A 223 -3.89 -12.26 -16.27
CA ASP A 223 -4.09 -10.81 -16.29
C ASP A 223 -3.71 -10.23 -17.66
N GLN A 224 -4.70 -9.62 -18.34
CA GLN A 224 -4.55 -8.96 -19.64
C GLN A 224 -4.42 -7.43 -19.49
N SER A 225 -4.68 -6.88 -18.31
CA SER A 225 -4.57 -5.45 -18.02
C SER A 225 -3.17 -5.09 -17.54
N VAL A 226 -2.67 -5.83 -16.54
CA VAL A 226 -1.31 -5.69 -16.01
C VAL A 226 -0.58 -7.02 -16.20
N ILE A 227 -0.04 -7.21 -17.41
CA ILE A 227 0.58 -8.48 -17.83
C ILE A 227 1.72 -8.86 -16.88
N PRO A 228 1.64 -10.00 -16.16
CA PRO A 228 2.61 -10.36 -15.11
C PRO A 228 4.04 -10.43 -15.64
N GLY A 229 4.24 -11.00 -16.84
CA GLY A 229 5.53 -11.16 -17.50
C GLY A 229 6.27 -9.85 -17.79
N ARG A 230 5.59 -8.72 -17.71
CA ARG A 230 6.15 -7.37 -17.89
C ARG A 230 6.21 -6.56 -16.59
N ASN A 231 5.47 -6.97 -15.62
CA ASN A 231 5.34 -6.29 -14.33
C ASN A 231 5.99 -7.11 -13.22
N ILE A 232 5.20 -7.84 -12.44
CA ILE A 232 5.67 -8.50 -11.22
C ILE A 232 6.74 -9.56 -11.46
N ASP A 233 6.72 -10.26 -12.59
CA ASP A 233 7.73 -11.29 -12.89
C ASP A 233 9.12 -10.66 -13.11
N VAL A 234 9.19 -9.53 -13.81
CA VAL A 234 10.43 -8.76 -14.00
C VAL A 234 10.88 -8.13 -12.68
N PHE A 235 9.94 -7.47 -11.98
CA PHE A 235 10.22 -6.83 -10.70
C PHE A 235 10.76 -7.81 -9.67
N SER A 236 10.07 -8.94 -9.46
CA SER A 236 10.45 -9.94 -8.47
C SER A 236 11.80 -10.60 -8.76
N LYS A 237 12.09 -10.86 -10.05
CA LYS A 237 13.39 -11.37 -10.47
C LYS A 237 14.51 -10.40 -10.09
N ARG A 238 14.39 -9.14 -10.51
CA ARG A 238 15.40 -8.11 -10.25
C ARG A 238 15.55 -7.81 -8.75
N LEU A 239 14.43 -7.79 -8.02
CA LEU A 239 14.44 -7.60 -6.57
C LEU A 239 15.24 -8.71 -5.86
N LYS A 240 15.02 -9.98 -6.24
CA LYS A 240 15.76 -11.13 -5.69
C LYS A 240 17.24 -11.08 -6.06
N GLU A 241 17.56 -10.73 -7.30
CA GLU A 241 18.94 -10.54 -7.77
C GLU A 241 19.66 -9.44 -6.96
N ALA A 242 18.94 -8.40 -6.55
CA ALA A 242 19.44 -7.35 -5.66
C ALA A 242 19.46 -7.74 -4.16
N GLY A 243 19.04 -8.95 -3.82
CA GLY A 243 19.02 -9.49 -2.44
C GLY A 243 17.78 -9.09 -1.64
N GLY A 244 16.72 -8.60 -2.29
CA GLY A 244 15.43 -8.31 -1.65
C GLY A 244 14.57 -9.55 -1.41
N VAL A 245 13.48 -9.39 -0.66
CA VAL A 245 12.60 -10.48 -0.23
C VAL A 245 11.19 -10.24 -0.74
N ILE A 246 10.60 -11.26 -1.35
CA ILE A 246 9.21 -11.25 -1.83
C ILE A 246 8.60 -12.64 -1.74
N GLU A 247 7.43 -12.73 -1.10
CA GLU A 247 6.55 -13.88 -1.10
C GLU A 247 5.52 -13.69 -2.22
N ILE A 248 5.30 -14.70 -3.06
CA ILE A 248 4.36 -14.63 -4.18
C ILE A 248 3.29 -15.71 -4.01
N LEU A 249 2.03 -15.29 -3.91
CA LEU A 249 0.88 -16.16 -4.11
C LEU A 249 0.53 -16.15 -5.60
N ASP A 250 0.85 -17.24 -6.29
CA ASP A 250 0.51 -17.38 -7.71
C ASP A 250 -0.92 -17.89 -7.89
N ARG A 251 -1.71 -17.18 -8.69
CA ARG A 251 -3.07 -17.55 -9.10
C ARG A 251 -3.11 -17.70 -10.62
N PRO A 252 -2.65 -18.83 -11.16
CA PRO A 252 -2.38 -18.99 -12.60
C PRO A 252 -3.62 -18.89 -13.49
N LEU A 253 -4.83 -19.11 -12.94
CA LEU A 253 -6.10 -19.07 -13.68
C LEU A 253 -6.88 -17.76 -13.47
N TYR A 254 -6.36 -16.81 -12.68
CA TYR A 254 -7.06 -15.56 -12.40
C TYR A 254 -6.62 -14.45 -13.35
N GLY A 255 -7.61 -13.65 -13.78
CA GLY A 255 -7.39 -12.38 -14.47
C GLY A 255 -7.09 -11.24 -13.52
N HIS A 256 -7.23 -9.99 -14.00
CA HIS A 256 -6.95 -8.79 -13.21
C HIS A 256 -7.83 -8.66 -11.98
N HIS A 257 -9.07 -9.02 -12.08
CA HIS A 257 -10.07 -8.98 -11.01
C HIS A 257 -10.62 -10.38 -10.67
N PRO A 258 -11.11 -10.57 -9.41
CA PRO A 258 -11.10 -9.63 -8.29
C PRO A 258 -9.74 -9.57 -7.60
N HIS A 259 -9.39 -8.38 -7.08
CA HIS A 259 -8.23 -8.22 -6.18
C HIS A 259 -8.53 -8.78 -4.79
N GLY A 260 -7.47 -9.03 -4.03
CA GLY A 260 -7.54 -9.53 -2.66
C GLY A 260 -7.89 -11.01 -2.57
N LEU A 261 -8.22 -11.43 -1.36
CA LEU A 261 -8.59 -12.81 -1.03
C LEU A 261 -10.00 -12.85 -0.46
N ASP A 262 -10.71 -13.98 -0.64
CA ASP A 262 -12.03 -14.18 -0.02
C ASP A 262 -11.92 -14.14 1.51
N ASP A 263 -10.84 -14.69 2.08
CA ASP A 263 -10.39 -14.42 3.43
C ASP A 263 -9.05 -13.72 3.41
N PRO A 264 -8.97 -12.43 3.79
CA PRO A 264 -7.71 -11.69 3.80
C PRO A 264 -6.78 -12.01 4.98
N GLN A 265 -7.09 -13.02 5.81
CA GLN A 265 -6.28 -13.35 6.98
C GLN A 265 -4.80 -13.62 6.66
N PRO A 266 -4.42 -14.31 5.57
CA PRO A 266 -3.00 -14.49 5.21
C PRO A 266 -2.26 -13.18 4.98
N LEU A 267 -2.95 -12.15 4.44
CA LEU A 267 -2.37 -10.82 4.24
C LEU A 267 -2.14 -10.11 5.57
N VAL A 268 -3.09 -10.23 6.48
CA VAL A 268 -2.99 -9.69 7.85
C VAL A 268 -1.85 -10.35 8.61
N ASP A 269 -1.74 -11.68 8.54
CA ASP A 269 -0.69 -12.44 9.22
C ASP A 269 0.69 -12.07 8.68
N PHE A 270 0.83 -11.88 7.35
CA PHE A 270 2.05 -11.35 6.75
C PHE A 270 2.41 -9.98 7.32
N ILE A 271 1.44 -9.06 7.38
CA ILE A 271 1.66 -7.70 7.88
C ILE A 271 2.08 -7.73 9.35
N LEU A 272 1.33 -8.43 10.22
CA LEU A 272 1.61 -8.47 11.65
C LEU A 272 2.97 -9.10 11.97
N ARG A 273 3.40 -10.11 11.22
CA ARG A 273 4.70 -10.77 11.39
C ARG A 273 5.88 -9.88 10.99
N ASN A 274 5.65 -8.88 10.14
CA ASN A 274 6.68 -8.00 9.60
C ASN A 274 6.60 -6.55 10.11
N TYR A 275 5.56 -6.20 10.87
CA TYR A 275 5.42 -4.86 11.43
C TYR A 275 6.30 -4.72 12.67
N PRO A 276 7.11 -3.66 12.78
CA PRO A 276 8.06 -3.50 13.89
C PRO A 276 7.37 -2.93 15.14
N PHE A 277 6.68 -3.77 15.90
CA PHE A 277 6.13 -3.42 17.21
C PHE A 277 7.19 -3.56 18.31
#